data_e3e595a35a085dd62dd90709cebdc6c9
#
_entry.id   e3e595a35a085dd62dd90709cebdc6c9
#
_cell.length_a   1.000
_cell.length_b   1.000
_cell.length_c   1.000
_cell.angle_alpha   90.00
_cell.angle_beta   90.00
_cell.angle_gamma   90.00
#
_symmetry.space_group_name_H-M   'P 1'
#
loop_
_entity.id
_entity.type
_entity.pdbx_description
1 polymer ?
#
loop_
_entity_poly.entity_id
_entity_poly.type
_entity_poly.pdbx_seq_one_letter_code
_entity_poly.pdbx_strand_id
1 'polypeptide(L)'
;MFIISTCALSPFSVEDGAIIFPGEKHGLHNRVFINSLGIPTYEAKDLGLAPAKFKDFPYDRSIIITAQEQAEYFKVVLCALSQIDPELASKTIHISHGLVKLPGGKMSSRTGEIITGEWLMDEAVSRISKAYPDMDGSTAQKVGLAAIKYALLKGTI
;
A
#
# COMPACT_ATOMS: atom_id res chain seq x y z
N MET A 1 -3.66 -23.89 3.00
CA MET A 1 -4.99 -24.04 2.34
C MET A 1 -6.03 -23.68 3.41
N PHE A 2 -6.45 -22.42 3.44
CA PHE A 2 -7.54 -22.02 4.34
C PHE A 2 -8.84 -22.55 3.74
N ILE A 3 -9.38 -23.58 4.37
CA ILE A 3 -10.72 -24.10 4.09
C ILE A 3 -11.66 -23.10 4.76
N ILE A 4 -12.28 -22.21 3.96
CA ILE A 4 -13.51 -21.53 4.40
C ILE A 4 -14.55 -22.64 4.51
N SER A 5 -14.71 -23.14 5.73
CA SER A 5 -15.74 -24.13 6.03
C SER A 5 -17.10 -23.53 5.69
N THR A 6 -17.87 -24.21 4.90
CA THR A 6 -19.21 -23.79 4.43
C THR A 6 -20.22 -23.50 5.54
N CYS A 7 -19.85 -23.66 6.80
CA CYS A 7 -20.74 -23.48 7.96
C CYS A 7 -20.68 -22.08 8.61
N ALA A 8 -19.77 -21.17 8.15
CA ALA A 8 -19.73 -19.80 8.64
C ALA A 8 -19.20 -18.88 7.53
N LEU A 9 -20.03 -18.58 6.53
CA LEU A 9 -19.72 -17.56 5.49
C LEU A 9 -19.74 -16.12 6.03
N SER A 10 -20.13 -15.89 7.29
CA SER A 10 -20.01 -14.56 7.91
C SER A 10 -18.51 -14.23 8.10
N PRO A 11 -18.04 -13.09 7.59
CA PRO A 11 -18.78 -11.92 7.09
C PRO A 11 -19.02 -11.88 5.56
N PHE A 12 -18.81 -12.95 4.83
CA PHE A 12 -18.90 -13.00 3.37
C PHE A 12 -20.28 -13.46 2.89
N SER A 13 -20.63 -13.12 1.65
CA SER A 13 -21.78 -13.63 0.89
C SER A 13 -21.31 -14.39 -0.36
N VAL A 14 -22.18 -15.20 -0.93
CA VAL A 14 -21.98 -15.84 -2.23
C VAL A 14 -22.91 -15.19 -3.24
N GLU A 15 -22.36 -14.65 -4.32
CA GLU A 15 -23.12 -14.03 -5.42
C GLU A 15 -22.54 -14.56 -6.74
N ASP A 16 -23.39 -15.11 -7.58
CA ASP A 16 -23.03 -15.70 -8.89
C ASP A 16 -21.81 -16.64 -8.83
N GLY A 17 -21.70 -17.42 -7.73
CA GLY A 17 -20.60 -18.36 -7.51
C GLY A 17 -19.32 -17.72 -6.99
N ALA A 18 -19.26 -16.41 -6.81
CA ALA A 18 -18.14 -15.70 -6.20
C ALA A 18 -18.35 -15.48 -4.71
N ILE A 19 -17.27 -15.45 -3.92
CA ILE A 19 -17.30 -15.08 -2.50
C ILE A 19 -16.95 -13.59 -2.40
N ILE A 20 -17.90 -12.82 -1.89
CA ILE A 20 -17.87 -11.36 -1.83
C ILE A 20 -17.89 -10.89 -0.37
N PHE A 21 -17.10 -9.90 -0.04
CA PHE A 21 -17.27 -9.13 1.19
C PHE A 21 -18.24 -7.99 0.93
N PRO A 22 -19.41 -7.96 1.63
CA PRO A 22 -20.44 -6.94 1.42
C PRO A 22 -20.05 -5.63 2.12
N GLY A 23 -19.07 -4.93 1.56
CA GLY A 23 -18.49 -3.70 2.12
C GLY A 23 -19.53 -2.59 2.32
N GLU A 24 -20.58 -2.53 1.50
CA GLU A 24 -21.67 -1.54 1.62
C GLU A 24 -22.32 -1.53 3.00
N LYS A 25 -22.41 -2.67 3.68
CA LYS A 25 -22.90 -2.78 5.06
C LYS A 25 -22.03 -2.01 6.06
N HIS A 26 -20.82 -1.66 5.65
CA HIS A 26 -19.80 -0.92 6.44
C HIS A 26 -19.46 0.43 5.81
N GLY A 27 -20.24 0.92 4.82
CA GLY A 27 -19.96 2.16 4.10
C GLY A 27 -18.75 2.08 3.17
N LEU A 28 -18.38 0.86 2.75
CA LEU A 28 -17.26 0.55 1.86
C LEU A 28 -17.76 -0.08 0.56
N HIS A 29 -16.87 -0.23 -0.42
CA HIS A 29 -17.21 -0.96 -1.65
C HIS A 29 -17.29 -2.48 -1.42
N ASN A 30 -18.22 -3.14 -2.11
CA ASN A 30 -18.23 -4.59 -2.20
C ASN A 30 -17.00 -5.07 -2.97
N ARG A 31 -16.37 -6.15 -2.50
CA ARG A 31 -15.19 -6.72 -3.15
C ARG A 31 -15.22 -8.23 -3.19
N VAL A 32 -14.79 -8.77 -4.34
CA VAL A 32 -14.67 -10.21 -4.56
C VAL A 32 -13.36 -10.70 -3.93
N PHE A 33 -13.48 -11.68 -3.05
CA PHE A 33 -12.34 -12.35 -2.42
C PHE A 33 -11.98 -13.66 -3.14
N ILE A 34 -12.99 -14.41 -3.58
CA ILE A 34 -12.78 -15.58 -4.43
C ILE A 34 -13.72 -15.42 -5.63
N ASN A 35 -13.18 -15.51 -6.83
CA ASN A 35 -14.00 -15.37 -8.04
C ASN A 35 -14.86 -16.62 -8.29
N SER A 36 -15.77 -16.57 -9.26
CA SER A 36 -16.70 -17.67 -9.60
C SER A 36 -15.99 -18.96 -10.07
N LEU A 37 -14.71 -18.88 -10.43
CA LEU A 37 -13.87 -20.04 -10.77
C LEU A 37 -13.16 -20.64 -9.55
N GLY A 38 -13.42 -20.13 -8.33
CA GLY A 38 -12.76 -20.56 -7.11
C GLY A 38 -11.34 -20.02 -6.92
N ILE A 39 -10.91 -19.03 -7.72
CA ILE A 39 -9.56 -18.47 -7.68
C ILE A 39 -9.53 -17.27 -6.71
N PRO A 40 -8.59 -17.27 -5.72
CA PRO A 40 -8.45 -16.16 -4.80
C PRO A 40 -7.94 -14.90 -5.50
N THR A 41 -8.58 -13.78 -5.22
CA THR A 41 -8.15 -12.44 -5.64
C THR A 41 -7.02 -11.92 -4.75
N TYR A 42 -6.55 -10.70 -4.99
CA TYR A 42 -5.58 -10.05 -4.11
C TYR A 42 -6.14 -9.83 -2.71
N GLU A 43 -7.43 -9.51 -2.58
CA GLU A 43 -8.12 -9.33 -1.30
C GLU A 43 -8.02 -10.57 -0.41
N ALA A 44 -8.29 -11.75 -0.99
CA ALA A 44 -8.16 -13.01 -0.25
C ALA A 44 -6.72 -13.35 0.10
N LYS A 45 -5.77 -13.02 -0.79
CA LYS A 45 -4.34 -13.27 -0.55
C LYS A 45 -3.81 -12.38 0.58
N ASP A 46 -4.16 -11.10 0.60
CA ASP A 46 -3.76 -10.18 1.66
C ASP A 46 -4.41 -10.53 3.00
N LEU A 47 -5.68 -10.96 2.97
CA LEU A 47 -6.35 -11.46 4.15
C LEU A 47 -5.66 -12.70 4.74
N GLY A 48 -5.25 -13.64 3.89
CA GLY A 48 -4.52 -14.84 4.30
C GLY A 48 -3.07 -14.57 4.70
N LEU A 49 -2.48 -13.48 4.22
CA LEU A 49 -1.10 -13.09 4.55
C LEU A 49 -0.97 -12.61 6.00
N ALA A 50 -2.00 -11.97 6.56
CA ALA A 50 -1.95 -11.41 7.92
C ALA A 50 -1.63 -12.48 8.99
N PRO A 51 -2.37 -13.60 9.09
CA PRO A 51 -2.04 -14.66 10.06
C PRO A 51 -0.74 -15.38 9.72
N ALA A 52 -0.38 -15.53 8.44
CA ALA A 52 0.88 -16.15 8.04
C ALA A 52 2.07 -15.31 8.53
N LYS A 53 2.04 -13.99 8.31
CA LYS A 53 3.08 -13.08 8.83
C LYS A 53 3.20 -13.14 10.35
N PHE A 54 2.07 -13.14 11.05
CA PHE A 54 2.08 -13.17 12.50
C PHE A 54 2.65 -14.48 13.06
N LYS A 55 2.39 -15.59 12.38
CA LYS A 55 2.95 -16.89 12.73
C LYS A 55 4.48 -16.92 12.60
N ASP A 56 5.00 -16.34 11.52
CA ASP A 56 6.44 -16.32 11.23
C ASP A 56 7.17 -15.27 12.08
N PHE A 57 6.52 -14.13 12.30
CA PHE A 57 7.04 -12.99 13.08
C PHE A 57 5.94 -12.46 14.00
N PRO A 58 5.83 -12.92 15.24
CA PRO A 58 4.90 -12.35 16.22
C PRO A 58 5.23 -10.86 16.45
N TYR A 59 4.43 -9.97 15.86
CA TYR A 59 4.64 -8.53 15.89
C TYR A 59 3.60 -7.83 16.76
N ASP A 60 3.98 -6.69 17.33
CA ASP A 60 3.05 -5.79 18.00
C ASP A 60 2.27 -4.95 16.99
N ARG A 61 2.91 -4.61 15.86
CA ARG A 61 2.29 -3.84 14.77
C ARG A 61 2.81 -4.28 13.41
N SER A 62 1.90 -4.44 12.46
CA SER A 62 2.16 -4.62 11.03
C SER A 62 1.77 -3.34 10.30
N ILE A 63 2.75 -2.67 9.70
CA ILE A 63 2.50 -1.42 8.96
C ILE A 63 2.62 -1.72 7.46
N ILE A 64 1.54 -1.45 6.73
CA ILE A 64 1.46 -1.60 5.28
C ILE A 64 1.50 -0.19 4.67
N ILE A 65 2.47 0.06 3.81
CA ILE A 65 2.63 1.36 3.17
C ILE A 65 2.42 1.20 1.67
N THR A 66 1.44 1.92 1.11
CA THR A 66 1.15 1.90 -0.32
C THR A 66 0.81 3.30 -0.86
N ALA A 67 0.70 3.42 -2.18
CA ALA A 67 0.21 4.64 -2.78
C ALA A 67 -1.29 4.86 -2.46
N GLN A 68 -1.69 6.13 -2.43
CA GLN A 68 -3.06 6.59 -2.11
C GLN A 68 -4.15 5.85 -2.92
N GLU A 69 -3.83 5.41 -4.13
CA GLU A 69 -4.76 4.65 -4.98
C GLU A 69 -5.23 3.33 -4.35
N GLN A 70 -4.46 2.79 -3.39
CA GLN A 70 -4.79 1.55 -2.67
C GLN A 70 -5.55 1.79 -1.35
N ALA A 71 -5.81 3.04 -0.97
CA ALA A 71 -6.41 3.34 0.33
C ALA A 71 -7.79 2.67 0.51
N GLU A 72 -8.66 2.79 -0.49
CA GLU A 72 -10.00 2.18 -0.45
C GLU A 72 -9.96 0.64 -0.45
N TYR A 73 -8.98 0.06 -1.16
CA TYR A 73 -8.73 -1.37 -1.15
C TYR A 73 -8.41 -1.86 0.26
N PHE A 74 -7.44 -1.23 0.94
CA PHE A 74 -7.03 -1.64 2.29
C PHE A 74 -8.11 -1.38 3.34
N LYS A 75 -8.96 -0.38 3.18
CA LYS A 75 -10.13 -0.20 4.06
C LYS A 75 -11.02 -1.44 4.06
N VAL A 76 -11.30 -2.01 2.88
CA VAL A 76 -12.12 -3.22 2.76
C VAL A 76 -11.41 -4.44 3.33
N VAL A 77 -10.13 -4.65 2.98
CA VAL A 77 -9.35 -5.80 3.49
C VAL A 77 -9.24 -5.77 5.01
N LEU A 78 -8.95 -4.60 5.61
CA LEU A 78 -8.86 -4.47 7.07
C LEU A 78 -10.22 -4.59 7.76
N CYS A 79 -11.29 -4.12 7.12
CA CYS A 79 -12.66 -4.34 7.61
C CYS A 79 -13.01 -5.83 7.61
N ALA A 80 -12.70 -6.56 6.53
CA ALA A 80 -12.89 -8.01 6.47
C ALA A 80 -12.03 -8.74 7.51
N LEU A 81 -10.77 -8.34 7.68
CA LEU A 81 -9.89 -8.90 8.70
C LEU A 81 -10.45 -8.68 10.11
N SER A 82 -11.01 -7.52 10.40
CA SER A 82 -11.60 -7.23 11.73
C SER A 82 -12.79 -8.11 12.09
N GLN A 83 -13.50 -8.63 11.08
CA GLN A 83 -14.62 -9.56 11.28
C GLN A 83 -14.16 -11.00 11.52
N ILE A 84 -12.95 -11.35 11.07
CA ILE A 84 -12.41 -12.73 11.16
C ILE A 84 -11.44 -12.85 12.32
N ASP A 85 -10.53 -11.89 12.46
CA ASP A 85 -9.50 -11.84 13.48
C ASP A 85 -9.31 -10.40 13.96
N PRO A 86 -10.13 -9.98 14.94
CA PRO A 86 -10.07 -8.62 15.49
C PRO A 86 -8.70 -8.29 16.13
N GLU A 87 -7.99 -9.29 16.66
CA GLU A 87 -6.68 -9.06 17.26
C GLU A 87 -5.65 -8.70 16.19
N LEU A 88 -5.54 -9.46 15.11
CA LEU A 88 -4.65 -9.15 14.00
C LEU A 88 -5.03 -7.84 13.30
N ALA A 89 -6.33 -7.57 13.16
CA ALA A 89 -6.80 -6.31 12.60
C ALA A 89 -6.33 -5.12 13.43
N SER A 90 -6.41 -5.20 14.76
CA SER A 90 -5.97 -4.13 15.66
C SER A 90 -4.47 -3.85 15.59
N LYS A 91 -3.69 -4.86 15.23
CA LYS A 91 -2.24 -4.76 15.03
C LYS A 91 -1.85 -4.29 13.64
N THR A 92 -2.76 -4.28 12.66
CA THR A 92 -2.46 -3.95 11.26
C THR A 92 -2.88 -2.53 10.93
N ILE A 93 -1.92 -1.73 10.44
CA ILE A 93 -2.13 -0.32 10.09
C ILE A 93 -1.77 -0.14 8.61
N HIS A 94 -2.66 0.49 7.86
CA HIS A 94 -2.38 0.94 6.50
C HIS A 94 -2.08 2.44 6.49
N ILE A 95 -0.96 2.80 5.88
CA ILE A 95 -0.55 4.19 5.64
C ILE A 95 -0.43 4.38 4.13
N SER A 96 -1.18 5.35 3.60
CA SER A 96 -1.08 5.71 2.20
C SER A 96 -0.12 6.90 2.01
N HIS A 97 0.59 6.92 0.89
CA HIS A 97 1.43 8.04 0.49
C HIS A 97 1.02 8.58 -0.87
N GLY A 98 1.32 9.85 -1.14
CA GLY A 98 1.10 10.46 -2.43
C GLY A 98 2.00 9.88 -3.52
N LEU A 99 1.61 10.09 -4.77
CA LEU A 99 2.43 9.72 -5.93
C LEU A 99 3.35 10.88 -6.30
N VAL A 100 4.60 10.56 -6.61
CA VAL A 100 5.49 11.50 -7.28
C VAL A 100 4.96 11.73 -8.69
N LYS A 101 4.57 12.98 -8.99
CA LYS A 101 4.08 13.38 -10.30
C LYS A 101 5.16 14.18 -11.02
N LEU A 102 5.39 13.87 -12.29
CA LEU A 102 6.19 14.71 -13.17
C LEU A 102 5.35 15.87 -13.70
N PRO A 103 5.97 17.03 -13.99
CA PRO A 103 5.36 18.05 -14.83
C PRO A 103 5.10 17.43 -16.21
N GLY A 104 3.87 17.04 -16.49
CA GLY A 104 3.49 16.40 -17.76
C GLY A 104 2.75 15.08 -17.63
N GLY A 105 2.55 14.54 -16.42
CA GLY A 105 1.69 13.36 -16.23
C GLY A 105 2.22 12.27 -15.33
N LYS A 106 1.54 11.12 -15.36
CA LYS A 106 1.94 9.92 -14.60
C LYS A 106 3.19 9.30 -15.23
N MET A 107 4.18 8.97 -14.39
CA MET A 107 5.25 8.04 -14.79
C MET A 107 4.62 6.71 -15.21
N SER A 108 5.00 6.21 -16.37
CA SER A 108 4.54 4.92 -16.84
C SER A 108 5.74 4.07 -17.28
N SER A 109 5.90 2.94 -16.65
CA SER A 109 6.90 1.94 -17.06
C SER A 109 6.68 1.45 -18.51
N ARG A 110 5.49 1.68 -19.06
CA ARG A 110 5.15 1.28 -20.45
C ARG A 110 5.67 2.26 -21.50
N THR A 111 5.93 3.52 -21.15
CA THR A 111 6.45 4.56 -22.05
C THR A 111 7.97 4.71 -21.99
N GLY A 112 8.65 3.99 -21.09
CA GLY A 112 10.11 4.04 -20.94
C GLY A 112 10.65 5.27 -20.21
N GLU A 113 9.83 6.26 -19.90
CA GLU A 113 10.23 7.43 -19.11
C GLU A 113 10.08 7.14 -17.61
N ILE A 114 11.11 6.51 -17.05
CA ILE A 114 11.19 6.23 -15.62
C ILE A 114 12.24 7.15 -15.01
N ILE A 115 11.83 7.98 -14.06
CA ILE A 115 12.77 8.68 -13.20
C ILE A 115 13.18 7.72 -12.09
N THR A 116 14.48 7.38 -12.05
CA THR A 116 15.03 6.56 -10.98
C THR A 116 15.28 7.38 -9.72
N GLY A 117 15.35 6.71 -8.57
CA GLY A 117 15.71 7.36 -7.31
C GLY A 117 17.11 7.99 -7.37
N GLU A 118 18.04 7.31 -8.02
CA GLU A 118 19.41 7.79 -8.26
C GLU A 118 19.41 9.10 -9.05
N TRP A 119 18.70 9.14 -10.17
CA TRP A 119 18.58 10.36 -10.97
C TRP A 119 18.03 11.53 -10.15
N LEU A 120 16.99 11.27 -9.35
CA LEU A 120 16.39 12.31 -8.51
C LEU A 120 17.37 12.84 -7.45
N MET A 121 18.18 11.95 -6.88
CA MET A 121 19.25 12.32 -5.93
C MET A 121 20.33 13.18 -6.60
N ASP A 122 20.82 12.72 -7.74
CA ASP A 122 21.88 13.41 -8.50
C ASP A 122 21.42 14.81 -8.94
N GLU A 123 20.18 14.93 -9.42
CA GLU A 123 19.60 16.21 -9.81
C GLU A 123 19.44 17.15 -8.61
N ALA A 124 19.01 16.64 -7.45
CA ALA A 124 18.91 17.46 -6.24
C ALA A 124 20.28 17.95 -5.78
N VAL A 125 21.30 17.08 -5.74
CA VAL A 125 22.68 17.44 -5.39
C VAL A 125 23.25 18.46 -6.39
N SER A 126 23.04 18.24 -7.69
CA SER A 126 23.47 19.17 -8.74
C SER A 126 22.90 20.58 -8.56
N ARG A 127 21.59 20.68 -8.28
CA ARG A 127 20.91 21.97 -8.04
C ARG A 127 21.45 22.67 -6.79
N ILE A 128 21.72 21.93 -5.71
CA ILE A 128 22.28 22.47 -4.49
C ILE A 128 23.69 22.98 -4.72
N SER A 129 24.55 22.20 -5.37
CA SER A 129 25.94 22.61 -5.67
C SER A 129 25.99 23.83 -6.60
N LYS A 130 25.04 23.99 -7.52
CA LYS A 130 24.92 25.20 -8.35
C LYS A 130 24.50 26.43 -7.54
N ALA A 131 23.55 26.23 -6.61
CA ALA A 131 23.02 27.32 -5.77
C ALA A 131 24.03 27.74 -4.66
N TYR A 132 24.84 26.80 -4.21
CA TYR A 132 25.81 26.99 -3.12
C TYR A 132 27.18 26.41 -3.50
N PRO A 133 27.95 27.12 -4.35
CA PRO A 133 29.24 26.62 -4.89
C PRO A 133 30.28 26.28 -3.84
N ASP A 134 30.26 26.96 -2.68
CA ASP A 134 31.20 26.77 -1.57
C ASP A 134 30.81 25.61 -0.65
N MET A 135 29.69 24.95 -0.88
CA MET A 135 29.24 23.81 -0.06
C MET A 135 30.03 22.55 -0.44
N ASP A 136 30.57 21.86 0.57
CA ASP A 136 31.24 20.58 0.31
C ASP A 136 30.27 19.52 -0.19
N GLY A 137 30.78 18.58 -1.01
CA GLY A 137 29.91 17.56 -1.67
C GLY A 137 29.19 16.65 -0.69
N SER A 138 29.72 16.34 0.48
CA SER A 138 29.07 15.51 1.50
C SER A 138 27.86 16.23 2.10
N THR A 139 28.00 17.51 2.37
CA THR A 139 26.90 18.35 2.86
C THR A 139 25.83 18.53 1.78
N ALA A 140 26.21 18.75 0.52
CA ALA A 140 25.28 18.84 -0.59
C ALA A 140 24.42 17.56 -0.75
N GLN A 141 25.03 16.39 -0.60
CA GLN A 141 24.31 15.10 -0.61
C GLN A 141 23.30 14.99 0.55
N LYS A 142 23.71 15.34 1.77
CA LYS A 142 22.81 15.31 2.95
C LYS A 142 21.64 16.26 2.79
N VAL A 143 21.88 17.46 2.30
CA VAL A 143 20.83 18.47 2.05
C VAL A 143 19.92 18.00 0.92
N GLY A 144 20.46 17.42 -0.16
CA GLY A 144 19.67 16.84 -1.26
C GLY A 144 18.74 15.73 -0.79
N LEU A 145 19.27 14.80 -0.01
CA LEU A 145 18.46 13.73 0.57
C LEU A 145 17.37 14.26 1.51
N ALA A 146 17.69 15.23 2.36
CA ALA A 146 16.73 15.84 3.26
C ALA A 146 15.61 16.57 2.50
N ALA A 147 15.96 17.31 1.44
CA ALA A 147 15.00 18.03 0.59
C ALA A 147 14.02 17.06 -0.10
N ILE A 148 14.53 15.95 -0.65
CA ILE A 148 13.68 14.91 -1.28
C ILE A 148 12.74 14.28 -0.25
N LYS A 149 13.28 13.86 0.90
CA LYS A 149 12.46 13.28 1.98
C LYS A 149 11.36 14.26 2.42
N TYR A 150 11.70 15.52 2.63
CA TYR A 150 10.74 16.54 3.00
C TYR A 150 9.66 16.74 1.94
N ALA A 151 10.05 16.83 0.67
CA ALA A 151 9.10 17.01 -0.44
C ALA A 151 8.13 15.83 -0.56
N LEU A 152 8.63 14.60 -0.44
CA LEU A 152 7.81 13.39 -0.46
C LEU A 152 6.85 13.35 0.74
N LEU A 153 7.32 13.63 1.94
CA LEU A 153 6.50 13.62 3.16
C LEU A 153 5.46 14.75 3.17
N LYS A 154 5.81 15.94 2.68
CA LYS A 154 4.90 17.09 2.60
C LYS A 154 3.73 16.88 1.63
N GLY A 155 3.93 16.12 0.57
CA GLY A 155 2.92 15.88 -0.48
C GLY A 155 1.94 14.75 -0.19
N THR A 156 1.98 14.14 0.97
CA THR A 156 1.36 12.83 1.24
C THR A 156 0.06 12.87 2.06
N ILE A 157 -0.37 14.03 2.50
CA ILE A 157 -1.55 14.12 3.37
C ILE A 157 -2.59 15.04 2.77
#